data_b07bd63e5631aad7456fb9c3a15df2f0
#
_entry.id   b07bd63e5631aad7456fb9c3a15df2f0
#
_cell.length_a   1.000
_cell.length_b   1.000
_cell.length_c   1.000
_cell.angle_alpha   90.00
_cell.angle_beta   90.00
_cell.angle_gamma   90.00
#
_symmetry.space_group_name_H-M   'P 1'
#
loop_
_entity.id
_entity.type
_entity.pdbx_description
1 polymer ?
#
loop_
_entity_poly.entity_id
_entity_poly.type
_entity_poly.pdbx_seq_one_letter_code
_entity_poly.pdbx_strand_id
1 'polypeptide(L)'
;DENFKIVKEDYYAENGGIIFPNPNAPTAIYEDLEFVEDILKQNRNSIVIVDEAYIDFAGRSAMELIDKYDNLIVTQTFSKARSMAGMRIGYAISNPDLIRCLNDVKYSFNSYTMNQTALACGVEAVEDKAYFEEGVRKIVETREWAKEELRKLGFVFPDAKANFIFARHPEVDANELFQALKENNIFVRHWN
;
A
#
# COMPACT_ATOMS: atom_id res chain seq x y z
N ASP A 1 2.51 18.17 3.20
CA ASP A 1 2.87 19.16 4.24
C ASP A 1 3.97 18.61 5.16
N GLU A 2 4.37 19.35 6.18
CA GLU A 2 5.41 18.95 7.14
C GLU A 2 5.09 17.65 7.90
N ASN A 3 3.83 17.27 7.96
CA ASN A 3 3.34 16.05 8.59
C ASN A 3 3.07 14.94 7.57
N PHE A 4 3.49 15.12 6.34
CA PHE A 4 3.27 14.19 5.22
C PHE A 4 1.78 13.92 4.91
N LYS A 5 0.88 14.80 5.32
CA LYS A 5 -0.53 14.70 4.97
C LYS A 5 -0.77 15.04 3.51
N ILE A 6 -1.59 14.25 2.86
CA ILE A 6 -2.04 14.52 1.51
C ILE A 6 -2.98 15.74 1.56
N VAL A 7 -2.76 16.69 0.65
CA VAL A 7 -3.70 17.78 0.38
C VAL A 7 -4.56 17.32 -0.78
N LYS A 8 -5.79 16.91 -0.51
CA LYS A 8 -6.66 16.29 -1.53
C LYS A 8 -7.01 17.23 -2.68
N GLU A 9 -7.03 18.53 -2.42
CA GLU A 9 -7.29 19.57 -3.40
C GLU A 9 -6.23 19.62 -4.51
N ASP A 10 -5.01 19.13 -4.26
CA ASP A 10 -3.96 18.99 -5.27
C ASP A 10 -4.34 17.98 -6.37
N TYR A 11 -5.25 17.05 -6.06
CA TYR A 11 -5.77 16.07 -7.02
C TYR A 11 -6.98 16.57 -7.84
N TYR A 12 -7.44 17.81 -7.63
CA TYR A 12 -8.60 18.35 -8.35
C TYR A 12 -8.22 19.09 -9.64
N ALA A 13 -6.94 19.36 -9.85
CA ALA A 13 -6.47 19.96 -11.09
C ALA A 13 -6.73 19.02 -12.27
N GLU A 14 -6.93 19.61 -13.47
CA GLU A 14 -7.05 18.84 -14.72
C GLU A 14 -5.80 17.98 -14.92
N ASN A 15 -6.02 16.69 -15.20
CA ASN A 15 -4.95 15.69 -15.28
C ASN A 15 -5.27 14.58 -16.29
N GLY A 16 -4.27 13.84 -16.72
CA GLY A 16 -4.43 12.68 -17.60
C GLY A 16 -4.68 11.36 -16.88
N GLY A 17 -4.65 11.36 -15.55
CA GLY A 17 -4.84 10.20 -14.68
C GLY A 17 -4.18 10.42 -13.33
N ILE A 18 -4.70 9.75 -12.32
CA ILE A 18 -4.22 9.83 -10.94
C ILE A 18 -3.76 8.44 -10.50
N ILE A 19 -2.63 8.37 -9.81
CA ILE A 19 -2.17 7.17 -9.11
C ILE A 19 -1.61 7.56 -7.76
N PHE A 20 -2.07 6.89 -6.69
CA PHE A 20 -1.53 7.04 -5.35
C PHE A 20 -1.63 5.75 -4.54
N PRO A 21 -0.65 5.47 -3.65
CA PRO A 21 -0.73 4.33 -2.74
C PRO A 21 -1.58 4.66 -1.51
N ASN A 22 -2.42 3.71 -1.09
CA ASN A 22 -3.22 3.81 0.12
C ASN A 22 -3.33 2.45 0.84
N PRO A 23 -2.66 2.21 1.97
CA PRO A 23 -1.75 3.12 2.70
C PRO A 23 -0.52 3.56 1.91
N ASN A 24 -0.09 4.80 2.15
CA ASN A 24 1.06 5.37 1.45
C ASN A 24 2.39 4.72 1.88
N ALA A 25 3.30 4.59 0.96
CA ALA A 25 4.70 4.26 1.23
C ALA A 25 5.60 5.43 0.80
N PRO A 26 6.45 5.96 1.69
CA PRO A 26 6.97 5.38 2.95
C PRO A 26 6.24 5.80 4.24
N THR A 27 5.24 6.68 4.20
CA THR A 27 4.67 7.30 5.40
C THR A 27 3.76 6.38 6.22
N ALA A 28 3.24 5.30 5.61
CA ALA A 28 2.25 4.38 6.15
C ALA A 28 0.89 5.03 6.51
N ILE A 29 0.64 6.26 6.06
CA ILE A 29 -0.63 6.95 6.25
C ILE A 29 -1.70 6.27 5.40
N TYR A 30 -2.85 6.04 6.00
CA TYR A 30 -4.05 5.53 5.34
C TYR A 30 -5.11 6.63 5.30
N GLU A 31 -5.64 6.86 4.13
CA GLU A 31 -6.79 7.74 3.90
C GLU A 31 -8.07 6.89 3.79
N ASP A 32 -9.16 7.39 4.34
CA ASP A 32 -10.43 6.67 4.37
C ASP A 32 -11.14 6.61 2.99
N LEU A 33 -12.24 5.87 2.91
CA LEU A 33 -12.99 5.75 1.68
C LEU A 33 -13.63 7.07 1.22
N GLU A 34 -13.98 7.94 2.14
CA GLU A 34 -14.53 9.26 1.87
C GLU A 34 -13.52 10.13 1.13
N PHE A 35 -12.24 10.05 1.49
CA PHE A 35 -11.14 10.71 0.77
C PHE A 35 -11.01 10.18 -0.67
N VAL A 36 -10.97 8.85 -0.83
CA VAL A 36 -10.88 8.21 -2.15
C VAL A 36 -12.10 8.56 -3.01
N GLU A 37 -13.28 8.49 -2.43
CA GLU A 37 -14.54 8.79 -3.12
C GLU A 37 -14.59 10.25 -3.58
N ASP A 38 -14.07 11.18 -2.80
CA ASP A 38 -14.01 12.59 -3.15
C ASP A 38 -13.10 12.81 -4.37
N ILE A 39 -11.90 12.20 -4.40
CA ILE A 39 -11.01 12.24 -5.57
C ILE A 39 -11.70 11.68 -6.81
N LEU A 40 -12.40 10.55 -6.69
CA LEU A 40 -13.15 9.94 -7.80
C LEU A 40 -14.25 10.86 -8.36
N LYS A 41 -14.97 11.55 -7.47
CA LYS A 41 -16.02 12.50 -7.86
C LYS A 41 -15.49 13.71 -8.63
N GLN A 42 -14.35 14.23 -8.22
CA GLN A 42 -13.72 15.40 -8.82
C GLN A 42 -13.04 15.07 -10.18
N ASN A 43 -12.69 13.80 -10.41
CA ASN A 43 -11.92 13.37 -11.57
C ASN A 43 -12.68 12.41 -12.49
N ARG A 44 -13.93 12.72 -12.81
CA ARG A 44 -14.82 11.85 -13.61
C ARG A 44 -14.29 11.50 -15.01
N ASN A 45 -13.46 12.34 -15.57
CA ASN A 45 -12.87 12.17 -16.90
C ASN A 45 -11.45 11.59 -16.87
N SER A 46 -10.92 11.26 -15.70
CA SER A 46 -9.59 10.70 -15.52
C SER A 46 -9.67 9.38 -14.77
N ILE A 47 -8.79 8.44 -15.12
CA ILE A 47 -8.63 7.19 -14.38
C ILE A 47 -7.96 7.48 -13.04
N VAL A 48 -8.49 6.91 -11.96
CA VAL A 48 -7.89 6.94 -10.62
C VAL A 48 -7.45 5.54 -10.25
N ILE A 49 -6.15 5.37 -10.05
CA ILE A 49 -5.53 4.11 -9.62
C ILE A 49 -5.16 4.22 -8.15
N VAL A 50 -5.76 3.38 -7.32
CA VAL A 50 -5.42 3.27 -5.90
C VAL A 50 -4.56 2.03 -5.70
N ASP A 51 -3.29 2.23 -5.35
CA ASP A 51 -2.38 1.13 -5.05
C ASP A 51 -2.53 0.71 -3.58
N GLU A 52 -3.18 -0.41 -3.39
CA GLU A 52 -3.49 -1.00 -2.09
C GLU A 52 -2.50 -2.09 -1.67
N ALA A 53 -1.22 -1.94 -1.97
CA ALA A 53 -0.22 -2.94 -1.61
C ALA A 53 -0.15 -3.25 -0.09
N TYR A 54 -0.67 -2.37 0.76
CA TYR A 54 -0.63 -2.49 2.22
C TYR A 54 -2.00 -2.48 2.89
N ILE A 55 -3.08 -2.54 2.12
CA ILE A 55 -4.45 -2.39 2.63
C ILE A 55 -4.84 -3.43 3.67
N ASP A 56 -4.33 -4.64 3.56
CA ASP A 56 -4.61 -5.74 4.50
C ASP A 56 -4.19 -5.42 5.94
N PHE A 57 -3.29 -4.45 6.14
CA PHE A 57 -2.83 -4.00 7.47
C PHE A 57 -3.58 -2.76 7.99
N ALA A 58 -4.47 -2.17 7.20
CA ALA A 58 -5.05 -0.86 7.46
C ALA A 58 -6.55 -0.93 7.81
N GLY A 59 -7.39 -0.76 6.81
CA GLY A 59 -8.81 -0.54 6.99
C GLY A 59 -9.64 -1.01 5.79
N ARG A 60 -10.61 -0.21 5.37
CA ARG A 60 -11.51 -0.52 4.27
C ARG A 60 -10.82 -0.30 2.93
N SER A 61 -11.04 -1.23 2.00
CA SER A 61 -10.51 -1.16 0.64
C SER A 61 -11.40 -0.30 -0.27
N ALA A 62 -10.77 0.46 -1.18
CA ALA A 62 -11.46 1.15 -2.27
C ALA A 62 -12.22 0.20 -3.23
N MET A 63 -11.99 -1.10 -3.13
CA MET A 63 -12.80 -2.11 -3.82
C MET A 63 -14.31 -1.94 -3.57
N GLU A 64 -14.70 -1.43 -2.41
CA GLU A 64 -16.11 -1.16 -2.07
C GLU A 64 -16.75 -0.08 -2.97
N LEU A 65 -15.95 0.67 -3.70
CA LEU A 65 -16.39 1.74 -4.60
C LEU A 65 -16.42 1.33 -6.08
N ILE A 66 -15.95 0.13 -6.44
CA ILE A 66 -15.82 -0.33 -7.84
C ILE A 66 -17.16 -0.27 -8.60
N ASP A 67 -18.23 -0.74 -7.98
CA ASP A 67 -19.57 -0.76 -8.62
C ASP A 67 -20.19 0.63 -8.75
N LYS A 68 -19.61 1.64 -8.11
CA LYS A 68 -20.12 3.00 -8.05
C LYS A 68 -19.36 3.96 -8.97
N TYR A 69 -18.11 3.64 -9.32
CA TYR A 69 -17.20 4.53 -10.04
C TYR A 69 -16.50 3.82 -11.19
N ASP A 70 -16.87 4.15 -12.44
CA ASP A 70 -16.31 3.54 -13.65
C ASP A 70 -14.86 3.93 -13.93
N ASN A 71 -14.34 4.97 -13.26
CA ASN A 71 -12.99 5.47 -13.40
C ASN A 71 -11.99 4.95 -12.33
N LEU A 72 -12.38 3.97 -11.51
CA LEU A 72 -11.54 3.42 -10.46
C LEU A 72 -10.84 2.14 -10.89
N ILE A 73 -9.54 2.07 -10.62
CA ILE A 73 -8.74 0.83 -10.63
C ILE A 73 -8.12 0.67 -9.25
N VAL A 74 -8.29 -0.49 -8.63
CA VAL A 74 -7.61 -0.86 -7.39
C VAL A 74 -6.56 -1.91 -7.72
N THR A 75 -5.31 -1.70 -7.27
CA THR A 75 -4.24 -2.69 -7.41
C THR A 75 -3.84 -3.28 -6.07
N GLN A 76 -3.63 -4.59 -6.02
CA GLN A 76 -3.19 -5.28 -4.81
C GLN A 76 -2.09 -6.30 -5.13
N THR A 77 -1.39 -6.78 -4.10
CA THR A 77 -0.23 -7.66 -4.27
C THR A 77 -0.18 -8.77 -3.22
N PHE A 78 0.39 -9.91 -3.60
CA PHE A 78 0.71 -11.00 -2.67
C PHE A 78 2.06 -10.78 -1.95
N SER A 79 2.82 -9.75 -2.37
CA SER A 79 4.18 -9.52 -1.88
C SER A 79 4.27 -9.13 -0.41
N LYS A 80 3.18 -8.62 0.19
CA LYS A 80 3.16 -8.05 1.54
C LYS A 80 2.43 -8.95 2.53
N ALA A 81 1.14 -8.81 2.68
CA ALA A 81 0.35 -9.53 3.66
C ALA A 81 0.36 -11.06 3.47
N ARG A 82 0.48 -11.54 2.23
CA ARG A 82 0.59 -12.97 1.92
C ARG A 82 2.03 -13.49 1.92
N SER A 83 3.04 -12.66 2.25
CA SER A 83 4.46 -13.05 2.36
C SER A 83 5.05 -13.70 1.11
N MET A 84 4.51 -13.41 -0.08
CA MET A 84 4.85 -14.06 -1.36
C MET A 84 5.61 -13.12 -2.32
N ALA A 85 6.48 -12.24 -1.81
CA ALA A 85 7.21 -11.27 -2.63
C ALA A 85 8.01 -11.91 -3.78
N GLY A 86 8.60 -13.09 -3.54
CA GLY A 86 9.36 -13.85 -4.55
C GLY A 86 8.51 -14.43 -5.67
N MET A 87 7.22 -14.62 -5.47
CA MET A 87 6.31 -15.21 -6.47
C MET A 87 5.84 -14.21 -7.53
N ARG A 88 6.02 -12.91 -7.32
CA ARG A 88 5.70 -11.84 -8.26
C ARG A 88 4.21 -11.80 -8.69
N ILE A 89 3.30 -12.00 -7.73
CA ILE A 89 1.85 -11.99 -7.94
C ILE A 89 1.28 -10.62 -7.55
N GLY A 90 0.56 -10.00 -8.46
CA GLY A 90 -0.25 -8.81 -8.24
C GLY A 90 -1.48 -8.85 -9.15
N TYR A 91 -2.49 -8.08 -8.81
CA TYR A 91 -3.75 -8.05 -9.55
C TYR A 91 -4.38 -6.66 -9.50
N ALA A 92 -5.22 -6.40 -10.50
CA ALA A 92 -6.05 -5.20 -10.57
C ALA A 92 -7.52 -5.59 -10.54
N ILE A 93 -8.32 -4.75 -9.91
CA ILE A 93 -9.77 -4.88 -9.79
C ILE A 93 -10.38 -3.59 -10.31
N SER A 94 -11.33 -3.71 -11.24
CA SER A 94 -12.05 -2.59 -11.83
C SER A 94 -13.27 -3.09 -12.59
N ASN A 95 -13.99 -2.18 -13.27
CA ASN A 95 -15.04 -2.56 -14.18
C ASN A 95 -14.48 -3.34 -15.41
N PRO A 96 -15.33 -4.11 -16.11
CA PRO A 96 -14.89 -4.97 -17.22
C PRO A 96 -14.18 -4.24 -18.37
N ASP A 97 -14.54 -2.97 -18.64
CA ASP A 97 -13.96 -2.22 -19.76
C ASP A 97 -12.51 -1.83 -19.47
N LEU A 98 -12.22 -1.35 -18.25
CA LEU A 98 -10.86 -1.04 -17.83
C LEU A 98 -10.00 -2.31 -17.71
N ILE A 99 -10.58 -3.42 -17.21
CA ILE A 99 -9.87 -4.71 -17.16
C ILE A 99 -9.54 -5.22 -18.57
N ARG A 100 -10.45 -5.02 -19.55
CA ARG A 100 -10.15 -5.35 -20.95
C ARG A 100 -8.97 -4.56 -21.48
N CYS A 101 -8.94 -3.23 -21.25
CA CYS A 101 -7.81 -2.39 -21.66
C CYS A 101 -6.49 -2.83 -21.03
N LEU A 102 -6.48 -3.17 -19.73
CA LEU A 102 -5.30 -3.71 -19.05
C LEU A 102 -4.84 -5.04 -19.65
N ASN A 103 -5.77 -5.92 -20.01
CA ASN A 103 -5.46 -7.18 -20.67
C ASN A 103 -4.88 -6.96 -22.07
N ASP A 104 -5.42 -6.06 -22.86
CA ASP A 104 -4.91 -5.74 -24.20
C ASP A 104 -3.44 -5.27 -24.14
N VAL A 105 -3.11 -4.39 -23.18
CA VAL A 105 -1.72 -3.99 -22.91
C VAL A 105 -0.87 -5.16 -22.44
N LYS A 106 -1.36 -5.94 -21.48
CA LYS A 106 -0.64 -7.11 -20.94
C LYS A 106 -0.31 -8.11 -22.05
N TYR A 107 -1.27 -8.46 -22.88
CA TYR A 107 -1.06 -9.42 -23.96
C TYR A 107 -0.18 -8.91 -25.10
N SER A 108 -0.14 -7.58 -25.29
CA SER A 108 0.77 -6.95 -26.25
C SER A 108 2.22 -6.89 -25.76
N PHE A 109 2.43 -6.83 -24.44
CA PHE A 109 3.75 -6.66 -23.84
C PHE A 109 4.34 -7.96 -23.27
N ASN A 110 3.57 -8.69 -22.44
CA ASN A 110 3.99 -9.95 -21.82
C ASN A 110 2.79 -10.85 -21.51
N SER A 111 2.47 -11.77 -22.41
CA SER A 111 1.33 -12.66 -22.28
C SER A 111 1.51 -13.72 -21.18
N TYR A 112 2.76 -14.11 -20.89
CA TYR A 112 3.09 -15.23 -19.99
C TYR A 112 3.79 -14.74 -18.72
N THR A 113 3.10 -13.88 -17.96
CA THR A 113 3.67 -13.20 -16.78
C THR A 113 3.89 -14.11 -15.58
N MET A 114 3.11 -15.18 -15.43
CA MET A 114 3.14 -16.06 -14.26
C MET A 114 3.61 -17.45 -14.61
N ASN A 115 4.55 -17.97 -13.83
CA ASN A 115 4.98 -19.37 -13.93
C ASN A 115 4.00 -20.28 -13.16
N GLN A 116 4.10 -21.60 -13.41
CA GLN A 116 3.17 -22.58 -12.85
C GLN A 116 3.25 -22.68 -11.32
N THR A 117 4.46 -22.53 -10.75
CA THR A 117 4.64 -22.53 -9.30
C THR A 117 3.93 -21.34 -8.66
N ALA A 118 4.06 -20.15 -9.25
CA ALA A 118 3.37 -18.96 -8.75
C ALA A 118 1.84 -19.13 -8.80
N LEU A 119 1.31 -19.74 -9.87
CA LEU A 119 -0.13 -20.02 -9.98
C LEU A 119 -0.60 -20.97 -8.89
N ALA A 120 0.06 -22.11 -8.72
CA ALA A 120 -0.31 -23.11 -7.73
C ALA A 120 -0.22 -22.55 -6.29
N CYS A 121 0.92 -21.95 -5.94
CA CYS A 121 1.10 -21.34 -4.61
C CYS A 121 0.15 -20.16 -4.37
N GLY A 122 -0.20 -19.41 -5.42
CA GLY A 122 -1.14 -18.30 -5.32
C GLY A 122 -2.55 -18.77 -4.97
N VAL A 123 -3.02 -19.88 -5.53
CA VAL A 123 -4.32 -20.48 -5.20
C VAL A 123 -4.34 -20.90 -3.73
N GLU A 124 -3.37 -21.71 -3.30
CA GLU A 124 -3.24 -22.15 -1.92
C GLU A 124 -3.21 -20.96 -0.92
N ALA A 125 -2.47 -19.90 -1.26
CA ALA A 125 -2.40 -18.71 -0.41
C ALA A 125 -3.74 -17.93 -0.31
N VAL A 126 -4.64 -18.07 -1.27
CA VAL A 126 -5.99 -17.49 -1.20
C VAL A 126 -6.92 -18.37 -0.39
N GLU A 127 -6.79 -19.69 -0.51
CA GLU A 127 -7.64 -20.67 0.18
C GLU A 127 -7.33 -20.76 1.67
N ASP A 128 -6.05 -20.61 2.07
CA ASP A 128 -5.63 -20.62 3.48
C ASP A 128 -5.90 -19.26 4.15
N LYS A 129 -7.18 -18.99 4.38
CA LYS A 129 -7.63 -17.75 5.05
C LYS A 129 -7.15 -17.66 6.49
N ALA A 130 -7.11 -18.79 7.21
CA ALA A 130 -6.73 -18.81 8.61
C ALA A 130 -5.28 -18.39 8.83
N TYR A 131 -4.36 -18.89 8.00
CA TYR A 131 -2.94 -18.48 8.02
C TYR A 131 -2.78 -17.00 7.66
N PHE A 132 -3.48 -16.54 6.63
CA PHE A 132 -3.45 -15.15 6.19
C PHE A 132 -3.93 -14.20 7.31
N GLU A 133 -5.11 -14.44 7.88
CA GLU A 133 -5.70 -13.61 8.92
C GLU A 133 -4.84 -13.57 10.18
N GLU A 134 -4.29 -14.72 10.60
CA GLU A 134 -3.38 -14.81 11.73
C GLU A 134 -2.06 -14.06 11.48
N GLY A 135 -1.51 -14.15 10.27
CA GLY A 135 -0.33 -13.41 9.86
C GLY A 135 -0.53 -11.90 9.92
N VAL A 136 -1.63 -11.40 9.35
CA VAL A 136 -2.01 -9.98 9.39
C VAL A 136 -2.20 -9.51 10.83
N ARG A 137 -2.95 -10.26 11.65
CA ARG A 137 -3.19 -9.95 13.06
C ARG A 137 -1.88 -9.76 13.83
N LYS A 138 -0.95 -10.71 13.72
CA LYS A 138 0.36 -10.64 14.39
C LYS A 138 1.17 -9.41 13.97
N ILE A 139 1.17 -9.07 12.68
CA ILE A 139 1.88 -7.90 12.17
C ILE A 139 1.26 -6.62 12.73
N VAL A 140 -0.06 -6.51 12.73
CA VAL A 140 -0.78 -5.35 13.27
C VAL A 140 -0.52 -5.19 14.78
N GLU A 141 -0.62 -6.26 15.56
CA GLU A 141 -0.35 -6.24 17.00
C GLU A 141 1.11 -5.83 17.29
N THR A 142 2.07 -6.39 16.54
CA THR A 142 3.49 -6.04 16.68
C THR A 142 3.73 -4.57 16.30
N ARG A 143 3.08 -4.06 15.26
CA ARG A 143 3.16 -2.66 14.87
C ARG A 143 2.66 -1.74 15.99
N GLU A 144 1.49 -2.02 16.55
CA GLU A 144 0.94 -1.16 17.60
C GLU A 144 1.83 -1.18 18.86
N TRP A 145 2.33 -2.36 19.26
CA TRP A 145 3.35 -2.46 20.31
C TRP A 145 4.61 -1.64 19.98
N ALA A 146 5.16 -1.78 18.77
CA ALA A 146 6.35 -1.04 18.37
C ALA A 146 6.14 0.49 18.36
N LYS A 147 4.96 0.95 17.97
CA LYS A 147 4.57 2.37 18.04
C LYS A 147 4.61 2.89 19.47
N GLU A 148 4.13 2.12 20.44
CA GLU A 148 4.18 2.48 21.85
C GLU A 148 5.61 2.56 22.38
N GLU A 149 6.45 1.57 22.06
CA GLU A 149 7.86 1.56 22.49
C GLU A 149 8.66 2.70 21.85
N LEU A 150 8.47 2.96 20.56
CA LEU A 150 9.13 4.08 19.88
C LEU A 150 8.73 5.45 20.48
N ARG A 151 7.45 5.64 20.86
CA ARG A 151 7.02 6.88 21.55
C ARG A 151 7.71 7.08 22.90
N LYS A 152 7.89 6.01 23.67
CA LYS A 152 8.64 6.03 24.95
C LYS A 152 10.08 6.48 24.75
N LEU A 153 10.67 6.16 23.61
CA LEU A 153 12.03 6.53 23.21
C LEU A 153 12.09 7.95 22.57
N GLY A 154 10.99 8.68 22.47
CA GLY A 154 10.95 10.04 21.93
C GLY A 154 10.79 10.13 20.41
N PHE A 155 10.59 9.02 19.71
CA PHE A 155 10.33 9.04 18.28
C PHE A 155 8.95 9.63 17.94
N VAL A 156 8.90 10.36 16.82
CA VAL A 156 7.67 10.89 16.23
C VAL A 156 7.44 10.26 14.84
N PHE A 157 6.19 9.98 14.55
CA PHE A 157 5.78 9.31 13.29
C PHE A 157 4.29 9.52 13.04
N PRO A 158 3.83 9.48 11.77
CA PRO A 158 2.40 9.41 11.42
C PRO A 158 1.74 8.17 12.01
N ASP A 159 0.41 8.14 12.06
CA ASP A 159 -0.32 6.92 12.46
C ASP A 159 -0.17 5.82 11.40
N ALA A 160 0.86 5.00 11.57
CA ALA A 160 1.22 3.95 10.61
C ALA A 160 0.12 2.88 10.50
N LYS A 161 -0.31 2.60 9.26
CA LYS A 161 -1.30 1.58 8.90
C LYS A 161 -0.75 0.54 7.90
N ALA A 162 0.55 0.51 7.66
CA ALA A 162 1.24 -0.52 6.88
C ALA A 162 1.98 -1.51 7.80
N ASN A 163 2.82 -2.38 7.24
CA ASN A 163 3.70 -3.27 7.99
C ASN A 163 5.08 -2.66 8.28
N PHE A 164 5.15 -1.33 8.30
CA PHE A 164 6.33 -0.54 8.65
C PHE A 164 5.90 0.77 9.33
N ILE A 165 6.86 1.43 9.98
CA ILE A 165 6.67 2.72 10.65
C ILE A 165 7.70 3.69 10.06
N PHE A 166 7.26 4.87 9.62
CA PHE A 166 8.11 5.94 9.15
C PHE A 166 8.37 6.91 10.30
N ALA A 167 9.49 6.71 11.00
CA ALA A 167 9.78 7.41 12.24
C ALA A 167 11.00 8.32 12.12
N ARG A 168 10.99 9.45 12.85
CA ARG A 168 12.15 10.31 13.08
C ARG A 168 12.31 10.59 14.58
N HIS A 169 13.52 10.87 15.00
CA HIS A 169 13.78 11.38 16.35
C HIS A 169 14.05 12.89 16.28
N PRO A 170 13.39 13.75 17.11
CA PRO A 170 13.56 15.19 17.01
C PRO A 170 14.95 15.70 17.36
N GLU A 171 15.66 14.98 18.24
CA GLU A 171 16.96 15.39 18.81
C GLU A 171 18.15 14.64 18.20
N VAL A 172 17.93 13.62 17.35
CA VAL A 172 18.99 12.80 16.76
C VAL A 172 18.93 12.92 15.25
N ASP A 173 20.05 13.23 14.61
CA ASP A 173 20.16 13.27 13.16
C ASP A 173 19.89 11.90 12.55
N ALA A 174 19.14 11.88 11.45
CA ALA A 174 18.71 10.63 10.83
C ALA A 174 19.86 9.80 10.25
N ASN A 175 20.91 10.46 9.72
CA ASN A 175 22.10 9.76 9.24
C ASN A 175 22.92 9.16 10.39
N GLU A 176 23.08 9.91 11.48
CA GLU A 176 23.77 9.43 12.68
C GLU A 176 23.06 8.21 13.26
N LEU A 177 21.73 8.29 13.39
CA LEU A 177 20.91 7.18 13.86
C LEU A 177 21.02 5.95 12.93
N PHE A 178 20.95 6.16 11.62
CA PHE A 178 21.08 5.10 10.63
C PHE A 178 22.43 4.39 10.73
N GLN A 179 23.54 5.14 10.84
CA GLN A 179 24.88 4.56 10.98
C GLN A 179 25.04 3.80 12.28
N ALA A 180 24.58 4.36 13.39
CA ALA A 180 24.64 3.71 14.72
C ALA A 180 23.84 2.39 14.73
N LEU A 181 22.65 2.36 14.13
CA LEU A 181 21.85 1.14 13.98
C LEU A 181 22.56 0.10 13.13
N LYS A 182 23.14 0.51 12.00
CA LYS A 182 23.88 -0.37 11.10
C LYS A 182 25.12 -0.98 11.77
N GLU A 183 25.87 -0.22 12.57
CA GLU A 183 27.01 -0.72 13.36
C GLU A 183 26.59 -1.77 14.39
N ASN A 184 25.35 -1.71 14.87
CA ASN A 184 24.75 -2.70 15.76
C ASN A 184 23.99 -3.82 15.02
N ASN A 185 24.20 -3.99 13.71
CA ASN A 185 23.55 -4.96 12.83
C ASN A 185 22.02 -4.82 12.76
N ILE A 186 21.49 -3.61 12.96
CA ILE A 186 20.08 -3.27 12.78
C ILE A 186 19.93 -2.50 11.46
N PHE A 187 19.33 -3.14 10.47
CA PHE A 187 19.19 -2.58 9.13
C PHE A 187 17.80 -1.96 8.96
N VAL A 188 17.77 -0.66 8.81
CA VAL A 188 16.55 0.11 8.52
C VAL A 188 16.66 0.78 7.15
N ARG A 189 15.53 1.17 6.57
CA ARG A 189 15.56 2.03 5.39
C ARG A 189 15.68 3.49 5.82
N HIS A 190 16.55 4.22 5.15
CA HIS A 190 16.83 5.62 5.41
C HIS A 190 16.50 6.46 4.17
N TRP A 191 15.98 7.67 4.40
CA TRP A 191 15.72 8.70 3.38
C TRP A 191 16.40 10.00 3.81
N ASN A 192 17.06 10.65 2.86
CA ASN A 192 17.68 11.97 3.03
C ASN A 192 16.63 13.06 2.85
#